data_a08ea4ce255aaecb08a34734abb3052e
#
_entry.id   a08ea4ce255aaecb08a34734abb3052e
#
_cell.length_a   1.000
_cell.length_b   1.000
_cell.length_c   1.000
_cell.angle_alpha   90.00
_cell.angle_beta   90.00
_cell.angle_gamma   90.00
#
_symmetry.space_group_name_H-M   'P 1'
#
loop_
_entity.id
_entity.type
_entity.pdbx_description
1 polymer ?
#
loop_
_entity_poly.entity_id
_entity_poly.type
_entity_poly.pdbx_seq_one_letter_code
_entity_poly.pdbx_strand_id
1 'polypeptide(L)' 'MGTCPLLEGADYFIYYMKLPPKIYAFVTPNNDGTWSIYLDPRRDRTQRIKDLNHELKHILRGDFYSNRSVEELENEM' A
#
# COMPACT_ATOMS: atom_id res chain seq x y z
N MET A 1 -10.19 4.34 18.08
CA MET A 1 -9.81 3.70 17.16
C MET A 1 -10.15 4.13 15.82
N GLY A 2 -9.30 4.42 15.04
CA GLY A 2 -9.58 4.89 13.73
C GLY A 2 -9.95 3.75 12.82
N THR A 3 -10.94 3.97 11.99
CA THR A 3 -11.20 3.03 10.93
C THR A 3 -10.60 3.58 9.68
N CYS A 4 -10.11 2.69 8.84
CA CYS A 4 -9.58 3.09 7.55
C CYS A 4 -10.73 3.57 6.69
N PRO A 5 -10.67 4.77 6.10
CA PRO A 5 -11.74 5.24 5.23
C PRO A 5 -11.79 4.54 3.88
N LEU A 6 -10.79 3.72 3.57
CA LEU A 6 -10.76 2.98 2.33
C LEU A 6 -11.40 1.61 2.53
N LEU A 7 -12.20 1.19 1.56
CA LEU A 7 -12.91 -0.07 1.63
C LEU A 7 -12.36 -1.05 0.61
N GLU A 8 -12.03 -2.24 1.09
CA GLU A 8 -11.58 -3.30 0.19
C GLU A 8 -12.70 -3.68 -0.77
N GLY A 9 -12.35 -3.82 -2.04
CA GLY A 9 -13.33 -4.16 -3.05
C GLY A 9 -14.06 -2.97 -3.62
N ALA A 10 -13.86 -1.78 -3.06
CA ALA A 10 -14.46 -0.56 -3.55
C ALA A 10 -13.40 0.49 -3.84
N ASP A 11 -12.56 0.77 -2.84
CA ASP A 11 -11.51 1.76 -3.00
C ASP A 11 -10.17 1.13 -3.33
N TYR A 12 -9.97 -0.09 -2.93
CA TYR A 12 -8.74 -0.80 -3.25
C TYR A 12 -9.04 -2.30 -3.40
N PHE A 13 -8.14 -2.98 -4.12
CA PHE A 13 -8.27 -4.40 -4.38
C PHE A 13 -6.96 -5.08 -4.01
N ILE A 14 -7.05 -6.25 -3.40
CA ILE A 14 -5.89 -7.00 -2.94
C ILE A 14 -5.64 -8.18 -3.87
N TYR A 15 -4.39 -8.31 -4.30
CA TYR A 15 -3.96 -9.41 -5.14
C TYR A 15 -2.75 -10.07 -4.49
N TYR A 16 -2.63 -11.36 -4.66
CA TYR A 16 -1.50 -12.10 -4.12
C TYR A 16 -0.61 -12.54 -5.26
N MET A 17 0.68 -12.22 -5.16
CA MET A 17 1.62 -12.66 -6.16
C MET A 17 3.00 -12.72 -5.55
N LYS A 18 3.85 -13.61 -6.08
CA LYS A 18 5.21 -13.74 -5.62
C LYS A 18 5.96 -12.47 -5.97
N LEU A 19 6.54 -11.83 -4.97
CA LEU A 19 7.26 -10.58 -5.16
C LEU A 19 8.76 -10.81 -5.10
N PRO A 20 9.55 -9.89 -5.65
CA PRO A 20 11.00 -9.99 -5.58
C PRO A 20 11.50 -9.99 -4.14
N PRO A 21 12.72 -10.49 -3.90
CA PRO A 21 13.28 -10.48 -2.55
C PRO A 21 13.27 -9.08 -1.95
N LYS A 22 12.95 -9.01 -0.66
CA LYS A 22 12.92 -7.78 0.12
C LYS A 22 11.75 -6.86 -0.20
N ILE A 23 10.90 -7.25 -1.13
CA ILE A 23 9.67 -6.52 -1.40
C ILE A 23 8.52 -7.38 -0.91
N TYR A 24 7.81 -6.89 0.10
CA TYR A 24 6.74 -7.68 0.73
C TYR A 24 5.36 -7.24 0.31
N ALA A 25 5.24 -6.02 -0.20
CA ALA A 25 3.97 -5.48 -0.67
C ALA A 25 4.26 -4.26 -1.54
N PHE A 26 3.36 -3.97 -2.45
CA PHE A 26 3.42 -2.69 -3.14
C PHE A 26 2.02 -2.34 -3.64
N VAL A 27 1.83 -1.07 -3.95
CA VAL A 27 0.54 -0.56 -4.38
C VAL A 27 0.72 0.26 -5.64
N THR A 28 -0.26 0.16 -6.55
CA THR A 28 -0.27 0.96 -7.75
C THR A 28 -1.62 1.64 -7.89
N PRO A 29 -1.64 2.87 -8.39
CA PRO A 29 -2.91 3.55 -8.64
C PRO A 29 -3.54 3.03 -9.93
N ASN A 30 -4.86 2.97 -9.93
CA ASN A 30 -5.62 2.60 -11.11
C ASN A 30 -6.22 3.86 -11.73
N ASN A 31 -6.62 3.76 -12.99
CA ASN A 31 -7.13 4.91 -13.70
C ASN A 31 -8.47 5.41 -13.18
N ASP A 32 -9.21 4.56 -12.48
CA ASP A 32 -10.55 4.91 -11.99
C ASP A 32 -10.54 5.45 -10.57
N GLY A 33 -9.36 5.76 -10.04
CA GLY A 33 -9.28 6.29 -8.69
C GLY A 33 -9.15 5.24 -7.60
N THR A 34 -9.13 3.98 -7.98
CA THR A 34 -8.90 2.91 -7.00
C THR A 34 -7.44 2.53 -6.97
N TRP A 35 -7.11 1.58 -6.12
CA TRP A 35 -5.73 1.14 -5.92
C TRP A 35 -5.63 -0.37 -6.01
N SER A 36 -4.53 -0.85 -6.54
CA SER A 36 -4.23 -2.29 -6.55
C SER A 36 -3.11 -2.52 -5.56
N ILE A 37 -3.34 -3.40 -4.60
CA ILE A 37 -2.35 -3.70 -3.57
C ILE A 37 -1.92 -5.15 -3.76
N TYR A 38 -0.62 -5.35 -3.91
CA TYR A 38 -0.05 -6.68 -4.14
C TYR A 38 0.68 -7.14 -2.89
N LEU A 39 0.36 -8.32 -2.42
CA LEU A 39 0.95 -8.91 -1.23
C LEU A 39 1.59 -10.23 -1.58
N ASP A 40 2.71 -10.54 -0.94
CA ASP A 40 3.40 -11.80 -1.18
C ASP A 40 2.71 -12.88 -0.34
N PRO A 41 2.17 -13.93 -0.97
CA PRO A 41 1.45 -14.97 -0.22
C PRO A 41 2.36 -15.83 0.66
N ARG A 42 3.68 -15.72 0.48
CA ARG A 42 4.62 -16.47 1.30
C ARG A 42 4.81 -15.87 2.70
N ARG A 43 4.38 -14.62 2.88
CA ARG A 43 4.44 -14.00 4.21
C ARG A 43 3.33 -14.58 5.07
N ASP A 44 3.58 -14.74 6.36
CA ASP A 44 2.51 -15.27 7.21
C ASP A 44 1.40 -14.23 7.36
N ARG A 45 0.29 -14.67 7.92
CA ARG A 45 -0.90 -13.83 7.98
C ARG A 45 -0.66 -12.52 8.73
N THR A 46 0.03 -12.62 9.86
CA THR A 46 0.28 -11.45 10.68
C THR A 46 1.12 -10.43 9.93
N GLN A 47 2.14 -10.91 9.22
CA GLN A 47 2.99 -10.01 8.46
C GLN A 47 2.25 -9.40 7.28
N ARG A 48 1.38 -10.20 6.62
CA ARG A 48 0.61 -9.66 5.50
C ARG A 48 -0.32 -8.54 5.95
N ILE A 49 -0.91 -8.68 7.13
CA ILE A 49 -1.78 -7.63 7.66
C ILE A 49 -0.98 -6.36 7.92
N LYS A 50 0.21 -6.50 8.49
CA LYS A 50 1.07 -5.34 8.73
C LYS A 50 1.50 -4.69 7.43
N ASP A 51 1.85 -5.51 6.43
CA ASP A 51 2.25 -5.00 5.13
C ASP A 51 1.11 -4.24 4.46
N LEU A 52 -0.09 -4.78 4.54
CA LEU A 52 -1.26 -4.13 3.98
C LEU A 52 -1.52 -2.79 4.66
N ASN A 53 -1.49 -2.76 5.98
CA ASN A 53 -1.74 -1.53 6.71
C ASN A 53 -0.70 -0.47 6.38
N HIS A 54 0.53 -0.88 6.16
CA HIS A 54 1.58 0.04 5.79
C HIS A 54 1.28 0.70 4.44
N GLU A 55 0.84 -0.11 3.46
CA GLU A 55 0.50 0.43 2.16
C GLU A 55 -0.72 1.34 2.21
N LEU A 56 -1.70 0.99 3.01
CA LEU A 56 -2.88 1.84 3.15
C LEU A 56 -2.52 3.19 3.76
N LYS A 57 -1.56 3.22 4.67
CA LYS A 57 -1.11 4.49 5.23
C LYS A 57 -0.49 5.37 4.17
N HIS A 58 0.27 4.79 3.25
CA HIS A 58 0.85 5.58 2.16
C HIS A 58 -0.25 6.20 1.30
N ILE A 59 -1.28 5.43 1.00
CA ILE A 59 -2.40 5.94 0.21
C ILE A 59 -3.08 7.10 0.94
N LEU A 60 -3.36 6.92 2.23
CA LEU A 60 -4.06 7.93 3.00
C LEU A 60 -3.24 9.20 3.18
N ARG A 61 -1.93 9.06 3.23
CA ARG A 61 -1.05 10.22 3.34
C ARG A 61 -0.88 10.95 2.03
N GLY A 62 -1.32 10.35 0.93
CA GLY A 62 -1.19 10.98 -0.36
C GLY A 62 0.19 10.93 -0.95
N ASP A 63 1.02 9.97 -0.49
CA ASP A 63 2.40 9.90 -0.96
C ASP A 63 2.49 9.70 -2.46
N PHE A 64 1.49 9.05 -3.03
CA PHE A 64 1.50 8.75 -4.47
C PHE A 64 1.03 9.92 -5.32
N TYR A 65 0.47 10.94 -4.70
CA TYR A 65 0.02 12.12 -5.40
C TYR A 65 0.95 13.31 -5.17
N SER A 66 1.95 13.12 -4.31
CA SER A 66 2.86 14.20 -3.98
C SER A 66 3.81 14.45 -5.13
N ASN A 67 4.11 15.73 -5.38
CA ASN A 67 5.11 16.09 -6.34
C ASN A 67 6.48 16.21 -5.70
N ARG A 68 6.56 15.92 -4.43
CA ARG A 68 7.82 16.02 -3.72
C ARG A 68 8.73 14.87 -4.12
N SER A 69 10.01 15.13 -4.12
CA SER A 69 10.98 14.11 -4.43
C SER A 69 11.06 13.08 -3.30
N VAL A 70 11.68 11.96 -3.61
CA VAL A 70 11.93 10.95 -2.60
C VAL A 70 12.77 11.54 -1.46
N GLU A 71 13.70 12.42 -1.81
CA GLU A 71 14.55 13.04 -0.80
C GLU A 71 13.73 13.85 0.20
N GLU A 72 12.74 14.58 -0.27
CA GLU A 72 11.90 15.34 0.63
C GLU A 72 11.11 14.43 1.54
N LEU A 73 10.62 13.32 1.02
CA LEU A 73 9.88 12.39 1.84
C LEU A 73 10.75 11.75 2.91
N GLU A 74 11.99 11.45 2.55
CA GLU A 74 12.93 10.88 3.50
C GLU A 74 13.31 11.88 4.58
N ASN A 75 13.41 13.14 4.22
CA ASN A 75 13.77 14.16 5.18
C ASN A 75 12.68 14.44 6.20
N GLU A 76 11.47 14.06 5.88
CA GLU A 76 10.37 14.25 6.81
C GLU A 76 10.30 13.17 7.86
N MET A 77 11.12 12.16 7.76
CA MET A 77 11.07 11.02 8.68
C MET A 77 12.00 11.20 9.90
#